data_393d295f637f80514dfb19f0ad45bd58
#
_entry.id   393d295f637f80514dfb19f0ad45bd58
#
_cell.length_a   1.000
_cell.length_b   1.000
_cell.length_c   1.000
_cell.angle_alpha   90.00
_cell.angle_beta   90.00
_cell.angle_gamma   90.00
#
_symmetry.space_group_name_H-M   'P 1'
#
loop_
_entity.id
_entity.type
_entity.pdbx_description
1 polymer ?
#
loop_
_entity_poly.entity_id
_entity_poly.type
_entity_poly.pdbx_seq_one_letter_code
_entity_poly.pdbx_strand_id
1 'polypeptide(L)'
;MIIGIDKGHSTWDKSPCGAIGLLNESKENRLVGNKVIGKLRALGHTVIDCSCDSASDVNEQLAAIVNKANSQRLDLFLSLHLNAGGGTGAEVYTTNTSGAKQEAKKLIDTYCNRTGFRNRGHKFSELYVLRHTNAPAMLLEMCFVDTESDFKRWNNLGVETIANIIVEGITGQVQSENKPAESHKPVESEPIIKEESKLLEQCKNNVLTFGEKGTYVFLAQSAMKTLGLYNGPIDGSYGPAKGNGSFYKAVVNLNAKLGYKNDSRLGPACWTYILTK
;
A
#
# COMPACT_ATOMS: atom_id res chain seq x y z
N MET A 1 -7.84 -16.39 15.72
CA MET A 1 -8.77 -15.27 15.90
C MET A 1 -9.57 -15.07 14.61
N ILE A 2 -10.77 -14.54 14.73
CA ILE A 2 -11.57 -14.04 13.61
C ILE A 2 -11.41 -12.51 13.61
N ILE A 3 -10.74 -11.96 12.60
CA ILE A 3 -10.34 -10.55 12.57
C ILE A 3 -11.02 -9.85 11.38
N GLY A 4 -11.72 -8.75 11.65
CA GLY A 4 -12.22 -7.86 10.63
C GLY A 4 -11.18 -6.81 10.26
N ILE A 5 -10.89 -6.65 8.98
CA ILE A 5 -10.00 -5.60 8.47
C ILE A 5 -10.80 -4.70 7.54
N ASP A 6 -10.79 -3.42 7.83
CA ASP A 6 -11.28 -2.36 6.96
C ASP A 6 -10.10 -1.53 6.44
N LYS A 7 -10.12 -1.22 5.15
CA LYS A 7 -9.06 -0.47 4.46
C LYS A 7 -9.42 1.00 4.26
N GLY A 8 -10.30 1.53 5.10
CA GLY A 8 -10.75 2.92 5.08
C GLY A 8 -11.17 3.43 3.69
N HIS A 9 -12.18 4.28 3.65
CA HIS A 9 -12.66 4.93 2.43
C HIS A 9 -13.05 3.97 1.27
N SER A 10 -13.53 4.51 0.15
CA SER A 10 -13.68 3.79 -1.12
C SER A 10 -12.35 3.68 -1.86
N THR A 11 -12.31 3.04 -3.02
CA THR A 11 -11.12 3.06 -3.88
C THR A 11 -10.80 4.47 -4.35
N TRP A 12 -9.54 4.74 -4.70
CA TRP A 12 -9.06 6.09 -5.06
C TRP A 12 -9.72 6.70 -6.31
N ASP A 13 -10.37 5.88 -7.12
CA ASP A 13 -11.13 6.26 -8.32
C ASP A 13 -12.64 6.37 -8.07
N LYS A 14 -13.09 6.19 -6.82
CA LYS A 14 -14.50 6.23 -6.40
C LYS A 14 -14.69 7.23 -5.26
N SER A 15 -15.90 7.77 -5.18
CA SER A 15 -16.34 8.58 -4.04
C SER A 15 -17.11 7.69 -3.05
N PRO A 16 -17.07 7.97 -1.75
CA PRO A 16 -16.20 8.92 -1.05
C PRO A 16 -14.77 8.35 -0.88
N CYS A 17 -13.77 9.11 -1.32
CA CYS A 17 -12.36 8.73 -1.16
C CYS A 17 -11.74 9.44 0.06
N GLY A 18 -10.56 8.94 0.48
CA GLY A 18 -9.78 9.50 1.57
C GLY A 18 -8.98 10.75 1.19
N ALA A 19 -8.17 11.22 2.12
CA ALA A 19 -7.32 12.38 1.94
C ALA A 19 -6.26 12.16 0.83
N ILE A 20 -5.93 13.24 0.14
CA ILE A 20 -4.90 13.26 -0.91
C ILE A 20 -3.88 14.35 -0.57
N GLY A 21 -2.63 13.95 -0.48
CA GLY A 21 -1.48 14.81 -0.25
C GLY A 21 -0.29 14.31 -1.06
N LEU A 22 0.84 14.13 -0.42
CA LEU A 22 2.01 13.44 -0.97
C LEU A 22 1.75 11.93 -1.11
N LEU A 23 0.84 11.39 -0.29
CA LEU A 23 0.26 10.05 -0.41
C LEU A 23 -1.22 10.18 -0.76
N ASN A 24 -1.79 9.12 -1.34
CA ASN A 24 -3.23 8.95 -1.50
C ASN A 24 -3.72 7.92 -0.50
N GLU A 25 -4.48 8.36 0.50
CA GLU A 25 -4.92 7.52 1.60
C GLU A 25 -5.67 6.27 1.14
N SER A 26 -6.66 6.42 0.27
CA SER A 26 -7.45 5.28 -0.23
C SER A 26 -6.60 4.21 -0.92
N LYS A 27 -5.57 4.64 -1.65
CA LYS A 27 -4.63 3.75 -2.34
C LYS A 27 -3.72 3.04 -1.35
N GLU A 28 -3.07 3.79 -0.46
CA GLU A 28 -2.11 3.24 0.49
C GLU A 28 -2.78 2.31 1.49
N ASN A 29 -3.98 2.65 1.99
CA ASN A 29 -4.76 1.80 2.88
C ASN A 29 -5.04 0.43 2.25
N ARG A 30 -5.34 0.39 0.94
CA ARG A 30 -5.58 -0.87 0.23
C ARG A 30 -4.32 -1.67 -0.01
N LEU A 31 -3.22 -1.02 -0.36
CA LEU A 31 -1.93 -1.69 -0.52
C LEU A 31 -1.50 -2.37 0.78
N VAL A 32 -1.53 -1.64 1.89
CA VAL A 32 -1.18 -2.17 3.22
C VAL A 32 -2.19 -3.20 3.68
N GLY A 33 -3.49 -2.89 3.62
CA GLY A 33 -4.54 -3.75 4.15
C GLY A 33 -4.63 -5.09 3.43
N ASN A 34 -4.43 -5.15 2.11
CA ASN A 34 -4.38 -6.40 1.37
C ASN A 34 -3.21 -7.30 1.83
N LYS A 35 -2.05 -6.70 2.13
CA LYS A 35 -0.89 -7.42 2.69
C LYS A 35 -1.17 -7.91 4.11
N VAL A 36 -1.76 -7.06 4.96
CA VAL A 36 -2.15 -7.43 6.33
C VAL A 36 -3.12 -8.62 6.32
N ILE A 37 -4.17 -8.57 5.48
CA ILE A 37 -5.13 -9.67 5.32
C ILE A 37 -4.43 -10.96 4.90
N GLY A 38 -3.58 -10.91 3.87
CA GLY A 38 -2.83 -12.08 3.39
C GLY A 38 -1.94 -12.69 4.47
N LYS A 39 -1.19 -11.85 5.20
CA LYS A 39 -0.29 -12.29 6.27
C LYS A 39 -1.02 -12.88 7.47
N LEU A 40 -2.10 -12.26 7.92
CA LEU A 40 -2.92 -12.80 9.00
C LEU A 40 -3.52 -14.17 8.64
N ARG A 41 -3.98 -14.34 7.39
CA ARG A 41 -4.45 -15.64 6.87
C ARG A 41 -3.33 -16.68 6.85
N ALA A 42 -2.14 -16.30 6.43
CA ALA A 42 -0.96 -17.18 6.42
C ALA A 42 -0.56 -17.64 7.84
N LEU A 43 -0.85 -16.83 8.86
CA LEU A 43 -0.70 -17.19 10.29
C LEU A 43 -1.85 -18.04 10.85
N GLY A 44 -2.80 -18.47 10.01
CA GLY A 44 -3.93 -19.31 10.43
C GLY A 44 -5.10 -18.55 11.05
N HIS A 45 -5.15 -17.21 10.91
CA HIS A 45 -6.31 -16.43 11.34
C HIS A 45 -7.41 -16.44 10.28
N THR A 46 -8.66 -16.43 10.70
CA THR A 46 -9.80 -16.15 9.81
C THR A 46 -9.91 -14.63 9.65
N VAL A 47 -9.82 -14.13 8.42
CA VAL A 47 -9.85 -12.68 8.17
C VAL A 47 -11.00 -12.32 7.25
N ILE A 48 -11.84 -11.41 7.71
CA ILE A 48 -12.96 -10.82 7.00
C ILE A 48 -12.54 -9.47 6.46
N ASP A 49 -12.59 -9.29 5.15
CA ASP A 49 -12.42 -7.98 4.51
C ASP A 49 -13.72 -7.19 4.63
N CYS A 50 -13.73 -6.25 5.57
CA CYS A 50 -14.89 -5.42 5.87
C CYS A 50 -14.97 -4.17 4.98
N SER A 51 -13.99 -3.93 4.11
CA SER A 51 -13.89 -2.71 3.32
C SER A 51 -15.06 -2.50 2.36
N CYS A 52 -15.37 -1.24 2.09
CA CYS A 52 -16.33 -0.81 1.08
C CYS A 52 -15.60 -0.09 -0.05
N ASP A 53 -15.57 -0.69 -1.24
CA ASP A 53 -14.80 -0.16 -2.37
C ASP A 53 -15.56 0.90 -3.18
N SER A 54 -16.88 1.02 -2.99
CA SER A 54 -17.73 2.01 -3.66
C SER A 54 -19.01 2.20 -2.87
N ALA A 55 -19.42 3.45 -2.71
CA ALA A 55 -20.70 3.83 -2.09
C ALA A 55 -21.18 5.15 -2.72
N SER A 56 -22.46 5.45 -2.60
CA SER A 56 -23.02 6.72 -3.10
C SER A 56 -22.62 7.91 -2.22
N ASP A 57 -22.44 7.66 -0.92
CA ASP A 57 -22.03 8.65 0.06
C ASP A 57 -21.28 8.03 1.25
N VAL A 58 -20.82 8.88 2.17
CA VAL A 58 -20.06 8.46 3.37
C VAL A 58 -20.90 7.59 4.31
N ASN A 59 -22.20 7.87 4.45
CA ASN A 59 -23.07 7.13 5.37
C ASN A 59 -23.29 5.71 4.87
N GLU A 60 -23.55 5.53 3.58
CA GLU A 60 -23.66 4.22 2.95
C GLU A 60 -22.35 3.44 3.08
N GLN A 61 -21.20 4.09 2.86
CA GLN A 61 -19.89 3.48 3.01
C GLN A 61 -19.68 2.97 4.43
N LEU A 62 -19.88 3.82 5.43
CA LEU A 62 -19.69 3.48 6.84
C LEU A 62 -20.66 2.37 7.28
N ALA A 63 -21.92 2.43 6.84
CA ALA A 63 -22.90 1.39 7.12
C ALA A 63 -22.51 0.05 6.49
N ALA A 64 -22.01 0.04 5.26
CA ALA A 64 -21.55 -1.18 4.58
C ALA A 64 -20.37 -1.84 5.30
N ILE A 65 -19.38 -1.05 5.78
CA ILE A 65 -18.26 -1.53 6.58
C ILE A 65 -18.76 -2.18 7.87
N VAL A 66 -19.60 -1.48 8.61
CA VAL A 66 -20.15 -1.97 9.89
C VAL A 66 -21.02 -3.22 9.68
N ASN A 67 -21.86 -3.25 8.65
CA ASN A 67 -22.69 -4.41 8.33
C ASN A 67 -21.83 -5.66 8.04
N LYS A 68 -20.73 -5.52 7.30
CA LYS A 68 -19.78 -6.61 7.06
C LYS A 68 -19.10 -7.05 8.38
N ALA A 69 -18.64 -6.10 9.18
CA ALA A 69 -18.02 -6.40 10.47
C ALA A 69 -18.99 -7.13 11.44
N ASN A 70 -20.27 -6.75 11.44
CA ASN A 70 -21.29 -7.29 12.32
C ASN A 70 -22.00 -8.55 11.76
N SER A 71 -21.70 -8.96 10.51
CA SER A 71 -22.31 -10.14 9.89
C SER A 71 -21.94 -11.45 10.56
N GLN A 72 -20.88 -11.43 11.37
CA GLN A 72 -20.45 -12.56 12.19
C GLN A 72 -19.71 -12.06 13.42
N ARG A 73 -19.49 -12.96 14.38
CA ARG A 73 -18.71 -12.63 15.57
C ARG A 73 -17.23 -12.48 15.20
N LEU A 74 -16.68 -11.30 15.41
CA LEU A 74 -15.25 -11.02 15.32
C LEU A 74 -14.61 -11.00 16.72
N ASP A 75 -13.36 -11.42 16.82
CA ASP A 75 -12.54 -11.25 18.02
C ASP A 75 -11.94 -9.83 18.08
N LEU A 76 -11.68 -9.23 16.91
CA LEU A 76 -11.10 -7.90 16.76
C LEU A 76 -11.52 -7.29 15.43
N PHE A 77 -11.76 -5.97 15.41
CA PHE A 77 -11.92 -5.17 14.21
C PHE A 77 -10.83 -4.10 14.15
N LEU A 78 -10.14 -3.99 13.02
CA LEU A 78 -9.14 -2.95 12.75
C LEU A 78 -9.48 -2.21 11.44
N SER A 79 -9.63 -0.89 11.53
CA SER A 79 -9.71 0.01 10.39
C SER A 79 -8.36 0.69 10.16
N LEU A 80 -7.90 0.73 8.91
CA LEU A 80 -6.61 1.30 8.50
C LEU A 80 -6.84 2.61 7.76
N HIS A 81 -6.17 3.66 8.22
CA HIS A 81 -6.26 5.02 7.71
C HIS A 81 -4.91 5.72 7.64
N LEU A 82 -4.86 6.83 6.90
CA LEU A 82 -3.79 7.81 6.89
C LEU A 82 -4.36 9.18 7.24
N ASN A 83 -3.73 9.86 8.17
CA ASN A 83 -4.16 11.17 8.67
C ASN A 83 -3.82 12.31 7.69
N ALA A 84 -4.45 13.46 7.88
CA ALA A 84 -4.19 14.70 7.16
C ALA A 84 -4.27 15.91 8.09
N GLY A 85 -3.72 17.05 7.66
CA GLY A 85 -3.79 18.32 8.42
C GLY A 85 -2.43 18.79 8.94
N GLY A 86 -1.32 18.41 8.28
CA GLY A 86 0.02 18.93 8.55
C GLY A 86 0.68 18.40 9.83
N GLY A 87 0.13 17.33 10.43
CA GLY A 87 0.73 16.65 11.57
C GLY A 87 1.83 15.67 11.16
N THR A 88 2.45 15.00 12.14
CA THR A 88 3.44 13.93 11.91
C THR A 88 3.23 12.77 12.87
N GLY A 89 3.49 11.54 12.37
CA GLY A 89 3.47 10.33 13.17
C GLY A 89 2.16 9.55 13.09
N ALA A 90 2.03 8.54 13.93
CA ALA A 90 0.91 7.62 13.95
C ALA A 90 0.11 7.70 15.25
N GLU A 91 -1.17 7.37 15.17
CA GLU A 91 -2.07 7.32 16.33
C GLU A 91 -3.11 6.21 16.16
N VAL A 92 -3.66 5.74 17.25
CA VAL A 92 -4.71 4.73 17.23
C VAL A 92 -5.92 5.21 18.03
N TYR A 93 -7.09 4.94 17.53
CA TYR A 93 -8.35 5.30 18.17
C TYR A 93 -9.15 4.08 18.62
N THR A 94 -9.81 4.21 19.77
CA THR A 94 -10.90 3.33 20.21
C THR A 94 -12.03 4.18 20.79
N THR A 95 -13.20 3.59 21.00
CA THR A 95 -14.16 4.23 21.91
C THR A 95 -13.69 4.06 23.36
N ASN A 96 -14.20 4.90 24.25
CA ASN A 96 -13.86 4.79 25.68
C ASN A 96 -14.35 3.49 26.33
N THR A 97 -15.34 2.83 25.74
CA THR A 97 -15.93 1.57 26.19
C THR A 97 -15.39 0.34 25.44
N SER A 98 -14.56 0.52 24.41
CA SER A 98 -14.04 -0.58 23.59
C SER A 98 -13.23 -1.58 24.42
N GLY A 99 -13.42 -2.86 24.13
CA GLY A 99 -12.59 -3.96 24.65
C GLY A 99 -11.17 -4.00 24.05
N ALA A 100 -10.91 -3.26 22.96
CA ALA A 100 -9.62 -3.28 22.23
C ALA A 100 -8.57 -2.29 22.76
N LYS A 101 -8.76 -1.67 23.93
CA LYS A 101 -7.85 -0.62 24.43
C LYS A 101 -6.42 -1.09 24.67
N GLN A 102 -6.25 -2.31 25.17
CA GLN A 102 -4.92 -2.88 25.40
C GLN A 102 -4.24 -3.24 24.07
N GLU A 103 -4.99 -3.85 23.16
CA GLU A 103 -4.55 -4.20 21.82
C GLU A 103 -4.16 -2.95 21.03
N ALA A 104 -4.96 -1.89 21.12
CA ALA A 104 -4.68 -0.60 20.49
C ALA A 104 -3.37 0.01 21.00
N LYS A 105 -3.18 0.01 22.33
CA LYS A 105 -1.92 0.51 22.91
C LYS A 105 -0.73 -0.33 22.47
N LYS A 106 -0.85 -1.66 22.48
CA LYS A 106 0.20 -2.56 22.02
C LYS A 106 0.52 -2.33 20.54
N LEU A 107 -0.51 -2.19 19.69
CA LEU A 107 -0.35 -1.95 18.26
C LEU A 107 0.41 -0.66 18.00
N ILE A 108 0.01 0.47 18.60
CA ILE A 108 0.65 1.77 18.32
C ILE A 108 2.09 1.81 18.84
N ASP A 109 2.35 1.23 20.01
CA ASP A 109 3.69 1.17 20.57
C ASP A 109 4.61 0.31 19.69
N THR A 110 4.15 -0.89 19.26
CA THR A 110 4.90 -1.74 18.33
C THR A 110 5.12 -1.03 17.00
N TYR A 111 4.06 -0.45 16.43
CA TYR A 111 4.11 0.23 15.15
C TYR A 111 5.14 1.37 15.15
N CYS A 112 5.05 2.27 16.12
CA CYS A 112 5.96 3.42 16.19
C CYS A 112 7.40 3.04 16.52
N ASN A 113 7.62 2.09 17.43
CA ASN A 113 8.95 1.59 17.77
C ASN A 113 9.65 0.94 16.55
N ARG A 114 8.90 0.22 15.72
CA ARG A 114 9.45 -0.50 14.57
C ARG A 114 9.59 0.38 13.33
N THR A 115 8.63 1.30 13.10
CA THR A 115 8.64 2.18 11.93
C THR A 115 9.45 3.45 12.14
N GLY A 116 9.63 3.89 13.39
CA GLY A 116 10.20 5.17 13.74
C GLY A 116 9.28 6.37 13.47
N PHE A 117 8.00 6.17 13.16
CA PHE A 117 7.02 7.27 13.18
C PHE A 117 6.87 7.79 14.61
N ARG A 118 6.62 9.10 14.73
CA ARG A 118 6.30 9.71 16.02
C ARG A 118 5.07 9.03 16.61
N ASN A 119 5.19 8.53 17.84
CA ASN A 119 4.04 7.95 18.56
C ASN A 119 3.17 9.09 19.13
N ARG A 120 1.96 9.24 18.59
CA ARG A 120 0.95 10.20 19.06
C ARG A 120 -0.01 9.57 20.08
N GLY A 121 0.17 8.27 20.33
CA GLY A 121 -0.51 7.50 21.36
C GLY A 121 -1.86 6.92 20.97
N HIS A 122 -2.45 6.25 21.95
CA HIS A 122 -3.82 5.79 21.91
C HIS A 122 -4.76 6.90 22.37
N LYS A 123 -5.82 7.12 21.60
CA LYS A 123 -6.82 8.18 21.81
C LYS A 123 -8.23 7.61 21.84
N PHE A 124 -9.15 8.38 22.37
CA PHE A 124 -10.57 8.03 22.38
C PHE A 124 -11.33 8.91 21.37
N SER A 125 -12.18 8.25 20.57
CA SER A 125 -13.05 8.93 19.63
C SER A 125 -14.29 8.09 19.33
N GLU A 126 -15.42 8.74 19.12
CA GLU A 126 -16.69 8.13 18.78
C GLU A 126 -16.87 7.99 17.26
N LEU A 127 -15.79 7.58 16.53
CA LEU A 127 -15.84 7.33 15.11
C LEU A 127 -16.87 6.24 14.79
N TYR A 128 -17.60 6.43 13.68
CA TYR A 128 -18.75 5.60 13.35
C TYR A 128 -18.43 4.10 13.35
N VAL A 129 -17.36 3.70 12.67
CA VAL A 129 -16.94 2.28 12.60
C VAL A 129 -16.53 1.70 13.96
N LEU A 130 -16.00 2.53 14.86
CA LEU A 130 -15.62 2.08 16.21
C LEU A 130 -16.84 1.94 17.12
N ARG A 131 -17.83 2.81 16.95
CA ARG A 131 -19.01 2.89 17.80
C ARG A 131 -20.06 1.85 17.44
N HIS A 132 -20.18 1.52 16.15
CA HIS A 132 -21.26 0.67 15.64
C HIS A 132 -20.81 -0.78 15.36
N THR A 133 -19.51 -1.07 15.45
CA THR A 133 -19.00 -2.44 15.36
C THR A 133 -19.17 -3.16 16.72
N ASN A 134 -19.76 -4.35 16.71
CA ASN A 134 -20.02 -5.13 17.91
C ASN A 134 -18.77 -5.74 18.54
N ALA A 135 -17.72 -5.94 17.76
CA ALA A 135 -16.44 -6.47 18.23
C ALA A 135 -15.60 -5.41 18.95
N PRO A 136 -14.60 -5.81 19.75
CA PRO A 136 -13.51 -4.91 20.13
C PRO A 136 -12.91 -4.25 18.90
N ALA A 137 -13.01 -2.90 18.80
CA ALA A 137 -12.71 -2.15 17.59
C ALA A 137 -11.64 -1.09 17.83
N MET A 138 -10.73 -0.94 16.86
CA MET A 138 -9.71 0.11 16.81
C MET A 138 -9.50 0.63 15.39
N LEU A 139 -9.04 1.89 15.26
CA LEU A 139 -8.67 2.53 14.00
C LEU A 139 -7.26 3.06 14.11
N LEU A 140 -6.40 2.66 13.18
CA LEU A 140 -5.00 3.06 13.11
C LEU A 140 -4.81 4.11 12.01
N GLU A 141 -4.37 5.30 12.41
CA GLU A 141 -3.81 6.34 11.54
C GLU A 141 -2.31 6.11 11.40
N MET A 142 -1.88 5.55 10.28
CA MET A 142 -0.53 5.02 10.10
C MET A 142 0.54 6.10 9.94
N CYS A 143 0.21 7.23 9.29
CA CYS A 143 1.04 8.43 9.14
C CYS A 143 0.20 9.58 8.56
N PHE A 144 0.81 10.75 8.32
CA PHE A 144 0.14 11.88 7.65
C PHE A 144 0.44 11.88 6.14
N VAL A 145 -0.61 12.03 5.31
CA VAL A 145 -0.49 12.02 3.84
C VAL A 145 0.19 13.28 3.29
N ASP A 146 0.15 14.38 4.02
CA ASP A 146 0.50 15.74 3.59
C ASP A 146 1.82 16.26 4.19
N THR A 147 2.56 15.43 4.92
CA THR A 147 3.79 15.82 5.59
C THR A 147 5.00 15.10 5.00
N GLU A 148 6.00 15.88 4.57
CA GLU A 148 7.18 15.37 3.85
C GLU A 148 8.01 14.36 4.66
N SER A 149 8.15 14.55 5.98
CA SER A 149 8.87 13.62 6.85
C SER A 149 8.20 12.25 6.90
N ASP A 150 6.87 12.21 6.98
CA ASP A 150 6.09 10.98 7.02
C ASP A 150 6.09 10.31 5.64
N PHE A 151 5.93 11.08 4.56
CA PHE A 151 6.04 10.59 3.19
C PHE A 151 7.39 9.91 2.90
N LYS A 152 8.51 10.56 3.28
CA LYS A 152 9.85 9.97 3.10
C LYS A 152 10.00 8.68 3.90
N ARG A 153 9.54 8.66 5.14
CA ARG A 153 9.60 7.48 6.00
C ARG A 153 8.74 6.34 5.45
N TRP A 154 7.50 6.64 5.02
CA TRP A 154 6.59 5.69 4.40
C TRP A 154 7.23 4.98 3.20
N ASN A 155 7.79 5.76 2.27
CA ASN A 155 8.45 5.22 1.08
C ASN A 155 9.70 4.41 1.39
N ASN A 156 10.49 4.83 2.39
CA ASN A 156 11.70 4.09 2.80
C ASN A 156 11.36 2.73 3.44
N LEU A 157 10.27 2.65 4.19
CA LEU A 157 9.81 1.40 4.81
C LEU A 157 9.18 0.46 3.79
N GLY A 158 8.36 1.00 2.92
CA GLY A 158 7.57 0.24 1.97
C GLY A 158 6.39 -0.51 2.60
N VAL A 159 5.42 -0.81 1.76
CA VAL A 159 4.13 -1.42 2.15
C VAL A 159 4.32 -2.78 2.86
N GLU A 160 5.29 -3.58 2.41
CA GLU A 160 5.55 -4.91 2.96
C GLU A 160 5.99 -4.84 4.42
N THR A 161 6.96 -3.97 4.72
CA THR A 161 7.47 -3.76 6.09
C THR A 161 6.38 -3.22 7.00
N ILE A 162 5.60 -2.23 6.53
CA ILE A 162 4.50 -1.64 7.28
C ILE A 162 3.46 -2.71 7.63
N ALA A 163 3.07 -3.55 6.67
CA ALA A 163 2.12 -4.63 6.90
C ALA A 163 2.64 -5.68 7.90
N ASN A 164 3.92 -6.06 7.82
CA ASN A 164 4.57 -6.97 8.79
C ASN A 164 4.45 -6.41 10.22
N ILE A 165 4.75 -5.13 10.39
CA ILE A 165 4.72 -4.48 11.70
C ILE A 165 3.29 -4.39 12.27
N ILE A 166 2.29 -4.12 11.43
CA ILE A 166 0.89 -4.13 11.85
C ILE A 166 0.48 -5.54 12.32
N VAL A 167 0.84 -6.57 11.56
CA VAL A 167 0.56 -7.97 11.93
C VAL A 167 1.26 -8.34 13.24
N GLU A 168 2.53 -7.94 13.43
CA GLU A 168 3.26 -8.11 14.70
C GLU A 168 2.52 -7.42 15.85
N GLY A 169 2.06 -6.19 15.65
CA GLY A 169 1.31 -5.43 16.66
C GLY A 169 0.01 -6.09 17.10
N ILE A 170 -0.72 -6.71 16.16
CA ILE A 170 -1.98 -7.42 16.41
C ILE A 170 -1.73 -8.77 17.09
N THR A 171 -0.80 -9.56 16.55
CA THR A 171 -0.64 -10.97 16.94
C THR A 171 0.45 -11.20 17.97
N GLY A 172 1.41 -10.29 18.08
CA GLY A 172 2.64 -10.47 18.84
C GLY A 172 3.66 -11.39 18.16
N GLN A 173 3.37 -11.86 16.94
CA GLN A 173 4.26 -12.72 16.17
C GLN A 173 5.09 -11.86 15.23
N VAL A 174 6.41 -11.87 15.42
CA VAL A 174 7.32 -11.22 14.50
C VAL A 174 7.31 -12.00 13.19
N GLN A 175 6.89 -11.35 12.10
CA GLN A 175 7.10 -11.89 10.78
C GLN A 175 8.60 -11.81 10.51
N SER A 176 9.31 -12.94 10.53
CA SER A 176 10.69 -12.95 10.10
C SER A 176 10.73 -12.46 8.65
N GLU A 177 11.40 -11.34 8.42
CA GLU A 177 11.95 -11.07 7.10
C GLU A 177 12.76 -12.32 6.79
N ASN A 178 12.52 -12.97 5.67
CA ASN A 178 13.31 -14.12 5.23
C ASN A 178 14.75 -13.66 5.05
N LYS A 179 15.52 -13.66 6.17
CA LYS A 179 16.96 -13.79 6.13
C LYS A 179 17.20 -15.26 5.80
N PRO A 180 18.01 -15.61 4.81
CA PRO A 180 18.25 -17.00 4.48
C PRO A 180 18.72 -17.74 5.74
N ALA A 181 17.96 -18.73 6.18
CA ALA A 181 18.38 -19.64 7.24
C ALA A 181 19.58 -20.43 6.75
N GLU A 182 20.70 -20.30 7.45
CA GLU A 182 21.83 -21.20 7.29
C GLU A 182 21.41 -22.64 7.66
N SER A 183 21.71 -23.53 6.73
CA SER A 183 21.77 -24.99 6.83
C SER A 183 20.53 -25.77 7.24
N HIS A 184 19.78 -26.22 6.24
CA HIS A 184 19.36 -27.62 6.09
C HIS A 184 19.21 -27.94 4.60
N LYS A 185 19.74 -29.13 4.18
CA LYS A 185 19.88 -29.70 2.84
C LYS A 185 18.89 -29.24 1.75
N PRO A 186 19.30 -29.20 0.48
CA PRO A 186 18.57 -28.51 -0.58
C PRO A 186 17.25 -29.18 -0.88
N VAL A 187 16.17 -28.43 -0.64
CA VAL A 187 14.88 -28.63 -1.27
C VAL A 187 14.73 -27.45 -2.25
N GLU A 188 14.51 -27.81 -3.49
CA GLU A 188 14.42 -26.96 -4.68
C GLU A 188 13.74 -25.61 -4.44
N SER A 189 14.49 -24.54 -4.67
CA SER A 189 14.07 -23.16 -4.56
C SER A 189 13.24 -22.76 -5.80
N GLU A 190 11.91 -22.82 -5.69
CA GLU A 190 11.05 -22.27 -6.73
C GLU A 190 9.78 -21.66 -6.12
N PRO A 191 9.70 -20.37 -5.81
CA PRO A 191 8.62 -19.52 -6.33
C PRO A 191 8.95 -18.03 -6.55
N ILE A 192 9.96 -17.45 -5.87
CA ILE A 192 10.20 -15.99 -5.96
C ILE A 192 10.74 -15.58 -7.34
N ILE A 193 11.63 -16.38 -7.90
CA ILE A 193 12.22 -16.16 -9.23
C ILE A 193 11.14 -16.26 -10.34
N LYS A 194 10.08 -17.05 -10.13
CA LYS A 194 8.99 -17.19 -11.10
C LYS A 194 8.05 -15.98 -11.15
N GLU A 195 7.82 -15.28 -10.03
CA GLU A 195 6.95 -14.10 -10.04
C GLU A 195 7.63 -12.86 -10.61
N GLU A 196 8.88 -12.59 -10.27
CA GLU A 196 9.67 -11.51 -10.87
C GLU A 196 9.88 -11.73 -12.37
N SER A 197 10.16 -12.96 -12.79
CA SER A 197 10.26 -13.31 -14.21
C SER A 197 8.93 -13.14 -14.93
N LYS A 198 7.80 -13.46 -14.29
CA LYS A 198 6.45 -13.30 -14.85
C LYS A 198 6.08 -11.82 -15.04
N LEU A 199 6.36 -10.96 -14.07
CA LEU A 199 6.14 -9.51 -14.21
C LEU A 199 7.01 -8.91 -15.33
N LEU A 200 8.28 -9.27 -15.37
CA LEU A 200 9.18 -8.84 -16.44
C LEU A 200 8.69 -9.30 -17.81
N GLU A 201 8.24 -10.54 -17.95
CA GLU A 201 7.66 -11.05 -19.19
C GLU A 201 6.36 -10.33 -19.57
N GLN A 202 5.49 -10.03 -18.60
CA GLN A 202 4.30 -9.22 -18.84
C GLN A 202 4.66 -7.82 -19.34
N CYS A 203 5.67 -7.17 -18.76
CA CYS A 203 6.16 -5.88 -19.19
C CYS A 203 6.78 -5.95 -20.59
N LYS A 204 7.59 -6.95 -20.89
CA LYS A 204 8.19 -7.15 -22.22
C LYS A 204 7.14 -7.31 -23.32
N ASN A 205 6.00 -7.93 -23.01
CA ASN A 205 4.88 -8.10 -23.94
C ASN A 205 4.07 -6.81 -24.15
N ASN A 206 4.32 -5.76 -23.33
CA ASN A 206 3.69 -4.45 -23.45
C ASN A 206 4.68 -3.44 -24.01
N VAL A 207 4.64 -3.21 -25.31
CA VAL A 207 5.42 -2.16 -25.97
C VAL A 207 4.67 -0.84 -25.86
N LEU A 208 5.22 0.09 -25.10
CA LEU A 208 4.60 1.40 -24.89
C LEU A 208 4.99 2.39 -25.97
N THR A 209 4.01 3.14 -26.46
CA THR A 209 4.19 4.20 -27.44
C THR A 209 3.61 5.52 -26.94
N PHE A 210 4.00 6.63 -27.58
CA PHE A 210 3.43 7.93 -27.23
C PHE A 210 1.91 7.96 -27.48
N GLY A 211 1.19 8.71 -26.65
CA GLY A 211 -0.27 8.76 -26.61
C GLY A 211 -0.91 7.75 -25.67
N GLU A 212 -0.19 6.71 -25.25
CA GLU A 212 -0.69 5.73 -24.28
C GLU A 212 -0.75 6.27 -22.86
N LYS A 213 -1.68 5.70 -22.09
CA LYS A 213 -1.86 5.99 -20.67
C LYS A 213 -2.12 4.69 -19.91
N GLY A 214 -1.75 4.66 -18.65
CA GLY A 214 -2.09 3.56 -17.74
C GLY A 214 -0.92 3.01 -16.94
N THR A 215 -1.17 1.85 -16.32
CA THR A 215 -0.29 1.24 -15.32
C THR A 215 1.12 0.95 -15.84
N TYR A 216 1.27 0.46 -17.06
CA TYR A 216 2.59 0.17 -17.62
C TYR A 216 3.39 1.46 -17.90
N VAL A 217 2.74 2.53 -18.33
CA VAL A 217 3.41 3.85 -18.47
C VAL A 217 3.86 4.36 -17.10
N PHE A 218 2.99 4.28 -16.10
CA PHE A 218 3.31 4.66 -14.72
C PHE A 218 4.50 3.85 -14.17
N LEU A 219 4.51 2.53 -14.38
CA LEU A 219 5.60 1.65 -13.97
C LEU A 219 6.92 2.03 -14.65
N ALA A 220 6.90 2.27 -15.97
CA ALA A 220 8.08 2.68 -16.72
C ALA A 220 8.61 4.04 -16.25
N GLN A 221 7.73 5.03 -16.03
CA GLN A 221 8.10 6.34 -15.48
C GLN A 221 8.75 6.20 -14.09
N SER A 222 8.18 5.37 -13.22
CA SER A 222 8.70 5.12 -11.87
C SER A 222 10.09 4.49 -11.92
N ALA A 223 10.26 3.40 -12.68
CA ALA A 223 11.55 2.72 -12.82
C ALA A 223 12.62 3.62 -13.43
N MET A 224 12.29 4.33 -14.50
CA MET A 224 13.23 5.25 -15.15
C MET A 224 13.60 6.43 -14.24
N LYS A 225 12.69 6.91 -13.41
CA LYS A 225 12.98 7.98 -12.44
C LYS A 225 13.91 7.50 -11.34
N THR A 226 13.71 6.31 -10.81
CA THR A 226 14.59 5.67 -9.82
C THR A 226 16.02 5.52 -10.35
N LEU A 227 16.16 5.20 -11.64
CA LEU A 227 17.46 5.07 -12.31
C LEU A 227 18.06 6.41 -12.79
N GLY A 228 17.43 7.55 -12.50
CA GLY A 228 17.89 8.86 -12.96
C GLY A 228 17.77 9.10 -14.48
N LEU A 229 17.00 8.26 -15.18
CA LEU A 229 16.79 8.34 -16.63
C LEU A 229 15.61 9.25 -17.01
N TYR A 230 14.80 9.64 -16.03
CA TYR A 230 13.61 10.47 -16.20
C TYR A 230 13.39 11.37 -15.00
N ASN A 231 13.14 12.67 -15.22
CA ASN A 231 12.94 13.65 -14.16
C ASN A 231 11.54 14.30 -14.17
N GLY A 232 10.65 13.85 -15.05
CA GLY A 232 9.29 14.38 -15.17
C GLY A 232 8.31 13.80 -14.13
N PRO A 233 7.03 14.15 -14.24
CA PRO A 233 5.98 13.62 -13.39
C PRO A 233 5.73 12.14 -13.67
N ILE A 234 5.37 11.40 -12.61
CA ILE A 234 4.91 10.02 -12.72
C ILE A 234 3.37 10.07 -12.76
N ASP A 235 2.82 10.27 -13.95
CA ASP A 235 1.40 10.54 -14.18
C ASP A 235 0.69 9.44 -14.99
N GLY A 236 1.43 8.37 -15.35
CA GLY A 236 0.91 7.29 -16.17
C GLY A 236 0.58 7.70 -17.60
N SER A 237 1.06 8.86 -18.08
CA SER A 237 0.86 9.34 -19.44
C SER A 237 2.17 9.38 -20.22
N TYR A 238 2.21 8.71 -21.38
CA TYR A 238 3.40 8.71 -22.24
C TYR A 238 3.66 10.10 -22.87
N GLY A 239 2.65 10.93 -22.91
CA GLY A 239 2.70 12.26 -23.51
C GLY A 239 2.01 12.35 -24.88
N PRO A 240 1.99 13.56 -25.49
CA PRO A 240 1.21 13.80 -26.69
C PRO A 240 1.77 13.06 -27.92
N ALA A 241 0.90 12.74 -28.84
CA ALA A 241 1.14 11.92 -30.04
C ALA A 241 2.26 12.44 -31.00
N LYS A 242 2.79 13.64 -30.79
CA LYS A 242 3.86 14.23 -31.63
C LYS A 242 5.19 14.44 -30.90
N GLY A 243 5.49 13.64 -29.86
CA GLY A 243 6.87 13.45 -29.45
C GLY A 243 7.56 14.57 -28.68
N ASN A 244 6.84 15.47 -28.02
CA ASN A 244 7.46 16.57 -27.26
C ASN A 244 7.42 16.42 -25.72
N GLY A 245 6.88 15.33 -25.20
CA GLY A 245 6.81 15.09 -23.75
C GLY A 245 8.18 14.74 -23.15
N SER A 246 8.35 15.03 -21.87
CA SER A 246 9.57 14.69 -21.12
C SER A 246 9.81 13.16 -21.07
N PHE A 247 8.75 12.36 -20.94
CA PHE A 247 8.85 10.90 -20.94
C PHE A 247 9.23 10.35 -22.31
N TYR A 248 8.65 10.89 -23.39
CA TYR A 248 9.06 10.57 -24.77
C TYR A 248 10.58 10.75 -24.96
N LYS A 249 11.11 11.91 -24.58
CA LYS A 249 12.55 12.19 -24.69
C LYS A 249 13.40 11.22 -23.87
N ALA A 250 12.96 10.89 -22.68
CA ALA A 250 13.65 9.92 -21.82
C ALA A 250 13.69 8.51 -22.45
N VAL A 251 12.59 8.07 -23.07
CA VAL A 251 12.53 6.77 -23.76
C VAL A 251 13.43 6.77 -25.02
N VAL A 252 13.43 7.84 -25.81
CA VAL A 252 14.35 7.97 -26.97
C VAL A 252 15.81 7.90 -26.51
N ASN A 253 16.16 8.59 -25.43
CA ASN A 253 17.52 8.55 -24.88
C ASN A 253 17.90 7.16 -24.36
N LEU A 254 16.97 6.47 -23.70
CA LEU A 254 17.18 5.09 -23.26
C LEU A 254 17.40 4.15 -24.44
N ASN A 255 16.56 4.25 -25.48
CA ASN A 255 16.72 3.47 -26.70
C ASN A 255 18.08 3.73 -27.38
N ALA A 256 18.48 4.99 -27.48
CA ALA A 256 19.79 5.35 -28.03
C ALA A 256 20.96 4.73 -27.23
N LYS A 257 20.85 4.75 -25.89
CA LYS A 257 21.81 4.07 -24.98
C LYS A 257 21.86 2.56 -25.19
N LEU A 258 20.75 1.94 -25.56
CA LEU A 258 20.63 0.51 -25.85
C LEU A 258 20.99 0.15 -27.31
N GLY A 259 21.39 1.14 -28.13
CA GLY A 259 21.77 0.93 -29.52
C GLY A 259 20.65 1.07 -30.55
N TYR A 260 19.43 1.41 -30.11
CA TYR A 260 18.27 1.61 -30.98
C TYR A 260 18.16 3.10 -31.36
N LYS A 261 18.64 3.49 -32.52
CA LYS A 261 18.57 4.87 -32.97
C LYS A 261 17.16 5.24 -33.42
N ASN A 262 16.68 6.44 -33.00
CA ASN A 262 15.38 7.01 -33.36
C ASN A 262 14.13 6.15 -32.98
N ASP A 263 14.25 5.21 -32.06
CA ASP A 263 13.08 4.48 -31.54
C ASP A 263 12.52 5.22 -30.30
N SER A 264 11.23 5.50 -30.36
CA SER A 264 10.47 6.12 -29.29
C SER A 264 9.56 5.13 -28.55
N ARG A 265 9.65 3.83 -28.85
CA ARG A 265 8.87 2.78 -28.17
C ARG A 265 9.66 2.25 -26.99
N LEU A 266 8.98 2.08 -25.86
CA LEU A 266 9.56 1.40 -24.72
C LEU A 266 9.26 -0.10 -24.87
N GLY A 267 10.15 -0.79 -25.57
CA GLY A 267 10.04 -2.20 -25.91
C GLY A 267 10.74 -3.14 -24.92
N PRO A 268 10.85 -4.45 -25.26
CA PRO A 268 11.40 -5.49 -24.38
C PRO A 268 12.79 -5.19 -23.84
N ALA A 269 13.70 -4.63 -24.64
CA ALA A 269 15.05 -4.27 -24.21
C ALA A 269 15.04 -3.14 -23.16
N CYS A 270 14.18 -2.14 -23.33
CA CYS A 270 13.99 -1.07 -22.35
C CYS A 270 13.43 -1.63 -21.05
N TRP A 271 12.39 -2.47 -21.11
CA TRP A 271 11.82 -3.12 -19.93
C TRP A 271 12.86 -3.95 -19.18
N THR A 272 13.63 -4.77 -19.88
CA THR A 272 14.72 -5.52 -19.26
C THR A 272 15.68 -4.57 -18.55
N TYR A 273 16.14 -3.51 -19.22
CA TYR A 273 17.09 -2.58 -18.62
C TYR A 273 16.57 -1.88 -17.37
N ILE A 274 15.33 -1.37 -17.39
CA ILE A 274 14.79 -0.58 -16.27
C ILE A 274 14.26 -1.39 -15.10
N LEU A 275 14.00 -2.70 -15.28
CA LEU A 275 13.49 -3.58 -14.22
C LEU A 275 14.54 -4.55 -13.65
N THR A 276 15.76 -4.60 -14.24
CA THR A 276 16.84 -5.50 -13.77
C THR A 276 18.09 -4.74 -13.29
N LYS A 277 18.03 -3.42 -13.22
CA LYS A 277 19.09 -2.53 -12.72
C LYS A 277 18.71 -1.91 -11.39
#